data_2fe39ec10e78fee620af3a65c33efe46
#
_entry.id   2fe39ec10e78fee620af3a65c33efe46
#
_cell.length_a   1.000
_cell.length_b   1.000
_cell.length_c   1.000
_cell.angle_alpha   90.00
_cell.angle_beta   90.00
_cell.angle_gamma   90.00
#
_symmetry.space_group_name_H-M   'P 1'
#
loop_
_entity.id
_entity.type
_entity.pdbx_description
1 polymer ?
#
loop_
_entity_poly.entity_id
_entity_poly.type
_entity_poly.pdbx_seq_one_letter_code
_entity_poly.pdbx_strand_id
1 'polypeptide(L)' 'MDQGTIKHFDERERTGSLLTDDRVEVAIDAGSLEGSGVLTLRIGQRVRFDTEQRDGAPVARSLRLVTWD' A
#
# COMPACT_ATOMS: atom_id res chain seq x y z
N MET A 1 0.73 10.61 7.97
CA MET A 1 0.30 9.66 6.92
C MET A 1 1.32 9.66 5.80
N ASP A 2 1.83 8.50 5.48
CA ASP A 2 2.86 8.37 4.46
C ASP A 2 2.23 8.26 3.08
N GLN A 3 3.03 8.54 2.06
CA GLN A 3 2.62 8.39 0.67
C GLN A 3 3.64 7.56 -0.08
N GLY A 4 3.18 6.86 -1.10
CA GLY A 4 4.04 6.06 -1.94
C GLY A 4 3.39 5.71 -3.25
N THR A 5 4.11 4.91 -4.03
CA THR A 5 3.68 4.47 -5.36
C THR A 5 3.66 2.95 -5.40
N ILE A 6 2.58 2.39 -5.92
CA ILE A 6 2.44 0.93 -6.02
C ILE A 6 3.51 0.39 -6.98
N LYS A 7 4.27 -0.57 -6.49
CA LYS A 7 5.32 -1.24 -7.25
C LYS A 7 4.83 -2.56 -7.82
N HIS A 8 4.04 -3.30 -7.04
CA HIS A 8 3.53 -4.61 -7.41
C HIS A 8 2.27 -4.91 -6.62
N PHE A 9 1.32 -5.59 -7.24
CA PHE A 9 0.12 -6.05 -6.52
C PHE A 9 -0.45 -7.29 -7.18
N ASP A 10 -0.69 -8.33 -6.38
CA ASP A 10 -1.33 -9.57 -6.80
C ASP A 10 -2.78 -9.56 -6.34
N GLU A 11 -3.72 -9.49 -7.28
CA GLU A 11 -5.14 -9.44 -6.97
C GLU A 11 -5.66 -10.71 -6.30
N ARG A 12 -5.10 -11.85 -6.63
CA ARG A 12 -5.55 -13.11 -6.10
C ARG A 12 -5.23 -13.24 -4.62
N GLU A 13 -4.03 -12.91 -4.27
CA GLU A 13 -3.57 -13.02 -2.89
C GLU A 13 -3.81 -11.76 -2.09
N ARG A 14 -4.12 -10.64 -2.78
CA ARG A 14 -4.29 -9.32 -2.21
C ARG A 14 -3.05 -8.88 -1.46
N THR A 15 -1.91 -9.16 -2.05
CA THR A 15 -0.61 -8.79 -1.51
C THR A 15 0.21 -8.05 -2.56
N GLY A 16 1.16 -7.27 -2.10
CA GLY A 16 2.03 -6.55 -3.00
C GLY A 16 3.03 -5.70 -2.24
N SER A 17 3.53 -4.67 -2.92
CA SER A 17 4.46 -3.74 -2.31
C SER A 17 4.33 -2.37 -2.93
N LEU A 18 4.78 -1.37 -2.19
CA LEU A 18 4.86 -0.01 -2.67
C LEU A 18 6.21 0.57 -2.28
N LEU A 19 6.59 1.66 -2.94
CA LEU A 19 7.78 2.43 -2.60
C LEU A 19 7.34 3.77 -2.07
N THR A 20 7.87 4.15 -0.91
CA THR A 20 7.65 5.49 -0.37
C THR A 20 8.43 6.52 -1.20
N ASP A 21 8.17 7.80 -0.95
CA ASP A 21 8.91 8.86 -1.62
C ASP A 21 10.40 8.81 -1.27
N ASP A 22 10.75 8.21 -0.13
CA ASP A 22 12.14 7.98 0.28
C ASP A 22 12.71 6.67 -0.26
N ARG A 23 11.96 5.98 -1.14
CA ARG A 23 12.36 4.72 -1.76
C ARG A 23 12.49 3.56 -0.78
N VAL A 24 11.70 3.58 0.27
CA VAL A 24 11.60 2.46 1.19
C VAL A 24 10.48 1.55 0.69
N GLU A 25 10.78 0.26 0.58
CA GLU A 25 9.75 -0.71 0.17
C GLU A 25 8.88 -1.08 1.38
N VAL A 26 7.56 -0.98 1.19
CA VAL A 26 6.58 -1.28 2.24
C VAL A 26 5.67 -2.39 1.71
N ALA A 27 5.47 -3.43 2.51
CA ALA A 27 4.63 -4.54 2.12
C ALA A 27 3.14 -4.16 2.18
N ILE A 28 2.36 -4.77 1.30
CA ILE A 28 0.90 -4.65 1.29
C ILE A 28 0.33 -6.05 1.49
N ASP A 29 -0.58 -6.19 2.43
CA ASP A 29 -1.29 -7.45 2.63
C ASP A 29 -2.80 -7.20 2.66
N ALA A 30 -3.59 -8.25 2.87
CA ALA A 30 -5.04 -8.12 2.89
C ALA A 30 -5.52 -7.12 3.95
N GLY A 31 -4.82 -7.05 5.08
CA GLY A 31 -5.15 -6.10 6.14
C GLY A 31 -4.91 -4.65 5.75
N SER A 32 -3.99 -4.40 4.81
CA SER A 32 -3.71 -3.04 4.34
C SER A 32 -4.93 -2.42 3.66
N LEU A 33 -5.74 -3.23 3.00
CA LEU A 33 -6.89 -2.78 2.24
C LEU A 33 -8.19 -2.83 3.03
N GLU A 34 -8.16 -3.35 4.23
CA GLU A 34 -9.35 -3.50 5.06
C GLU A 34 -10.01 -2.15 5.32
N GLY A 35 -11.31 -2.08 5.06
CA GLY A 35 -12.08 -0.86 5.26
C GLY A 35 -11.87 0.22 4.21
N SER A 36 -11.01 -0.01 3.22
CA SER A 36 -10.71 1.01 2.20
C SER A 36 -11.71 1.03 1.05
N GLY A 37 -12.39 -0.10 0.81
CA GLY A 37 -13.24 -0.25 -0.37
C GLY A 37 -12.45 -0.51 -1.64
N VAL A 38 -11.13 -0.62 -1.56
CA VAL A 38 -10.27 -0.85 -2.72
C VAL A 38 -10.26 -2.33 -3.06
N LEU A 39 -10.56 -2.66 -4.31
CA LEU A 39 -10.58 -4.04 -4.79
C LEU A 39 -9.27 -4.45 -5.45
N THR A 40 -8.61 -3.51 -6.10
CA THR A 40 -7.33 -3.77 -6.78
C THR A 40 -6.49 -2.51 -6.81
N LEU A 41 -5.19 -2.71 -6.97
CA LEU A 41 -4.22 -1.63 -7.10
C LEU A 41 -3.45 -1.79 -8.41
N ARG A 42 -3.06 -0.67 -9.01
CA ARG A 42 -2.31 -0.68 -10.25
C ARG A 42 -0.87 -0.24 -9.99
N ILE A 43 0.06 -0.81 -10.72
CA ILE A 43 1.46 -0.38 -10.69
C ILE A 43 1.52 1.10 -11.10
N GLY A 44 2.24 1.89 -10.31
CA GLY A 44 2.36 3.32 -10.56
C GLY A 44 1.30 4.19 -9.86
N GLN A 45 0.32 3.57 -9.22
CA GLN A 45 -0.73 4.30 -8.52
C GLN A 45 -0.20 4.91 -7.22
N ARG A 46 -0.60 6.16 -6.96
CA ARG A 46 -0.24 6.86 -5.72
C ARG A 46 -1.21 6.48 -4.62
N VAL A 47 -0.67 6.22 -3.44
CA VAL A 47 -1.47 5.84 -2.28
C VAL A 47 -0.99 6.56 -1.03
N ARG A 48 -1.89 6.67 -0.05
CA ARG A 48 -1.57 7.10 1.31
C ARG A 48 -1.79 5.93 2.24
N PHE A 49 -1.02 5.87 3.28
CA PHE A 49 -1.10 4.76 4.22
C PHE A 49 -0.42 5.12 5.53
N ASP A 50 -0.71 4.32 6.56
CA ASP A 50 0.04 4.32 7.80
C ASP A 50 1.00 3.15 7.75
N THR A 51 2.12 3.26 8.43
CA THR A 51 3.12 2.20 8.45
C THR A 51 3.10 1.50 9.80
N GLU A 52 3.06 0.17 9.76
CA GLU A 52 3.16 -0.67 10.93
C GLU A 52 4.39 -1.55 10.78
N GLN A 53 5.08 -1.81 11.88
CA GLN A 53 6.20 -2.75 11.88
C GLN A 53 5.68 -4.15 12.18
N ARG A 54 6.00 -5.10 11.31
CA ARG A 54 5.62 -6.49 11.49
C ARG A 54 6.82 -7.36 11.19
N ASP A 55 7.25 -8.11 12.19
CA ASP A 55 8.46 -8.96 12.10
C ASP A 55 9.68 -8.16 11.62
N GLY A 56 9.78 -6.92 12.09
CA GLY A 56 10.91 -6.06 11.75
C GLY A 56 10.83 -5.40 10.37
N ALA A 57 9.73 -5.59 9.65
CA ALA A 57 9.55 -5.01 8.32
C ALA A 57 8.33 -4.08 8.28
N PRO A 58 8.36 -3.00 7.49
CA PRO A 58 7.22 -2.10 7.38
C PRO A 58 6.10 -2.70 6.54
N VAL A 59 4.88 -2.55 7.03
CA VAL A 59 3.66 -3.00 6.34
C VAL A 59 2.68 -1.84 6.31
N ALA A 60 2.02 -1.64 5.18
CA ALA A 60 1.04 -0.57 5.03
C ALA A 60 -0.27 -0.94 5.74
N ARG A 61 -0.88 0.06 6.37
CA ARG A 61 -2.20 -0.06 7.00
C ARG A 61 -3.05 1.14 6.62
N SER A 62 -4.35 0.95 6.62
CA SER A 62 -5.31 2.01 6.28
C SER A 62 -4.98 2.64 4.93
N LEU A 63 -4.63 1.82 3.97
CA LEU A 63 -4.23 2.27 2.65
C LEU A 63 -5.40 2.93 1.93
N ARG A 64 -5.12 4.07 1.29
CA ARG A 64 -6.12 4.82 0.56
C ARG A 64 -5.54 5.31 -0.76
N LEU A 65 -6.38 5.40 -1.77
CA LEU A 65 -5.98 5.95 -3.05
C LEU A 65 -5.88 7.47 -2.96
N VAL A 66 -4.86 8.03 -3.59
CA VAL A 66 -4.76 9.47 -3.79
C VAL A 66 -5.51 9.79 -5.06
N THR A 67 -6.58 10.57 -4.93
CA THR A 67 -7.39 10.96 -6.07
C THR A 67 -7.23 12.45 -6.34
N TRP A 68 -7.35 12.82 -7.60
CA TRP A 68 -7.31 14.22 -8.02
C TRP A 68 -8.75 14.73 -8.09
N ASP A 69 -8.97 15.85 -7.48
CA ASP A 69 -10.27 16.53 -7.59
C ASP A 69 -10.20 17.67 -8.57
#